data_0a24e3f17c0b51dcc8e368106aefb796
#
_entry.id   0a24e3f17c0b51dcc8e368106aefb796
#
_cell.length_a   1.000
_cell.length_b   1.000
_cell.length_c   1.000
_cell.angle_alpha   90.00
_cell.angle_beta   90.00
_cell.angle_gamma   90.00
#
_symmetry.space_group_name_H-M   'P 1'
#
loop_
_entity.id
_entity.type
_entity.pdbx_description
1 polymer ?
#
loop_
_entity_poly.entity_id
_entity_poly.type
_entity_poly.pdbx_seq_one_letter_code
_entity_poly.pdbx_strand_id
1 'polypeptide(L)'
;MSKNFSLRSLLVRPEVATFLMFLAIMIGFYIANERFLDARNIRIVMGITPEYIIVAIGIAILMISGEFDLSVGSVFALVPMTIVQMVHQGIPPWFAIFLGLMIGIIVGFVNGFITLRFGIPSFIATLGTVSYTHLTLPTIGEV
;
A
#
# COMPACT_ATOMS: atom_id res chain seq x y z
N MET A 1 17.31 -28.92 27.00
CA MET A 1 16.72 -27.75 27.64
C MET A 1 15.33 -27.54 27.06
N SER A 2 14.28 -28.01 27.72
CA SER A 2 12.90 -27.77 27.31
C SER A 2 12.52 -26.34 27.69
N LYS A 3 12.36 -25.46 26.70
CA LYS A 3 11.73 -24.17 26.94
C LYS A 3 10.27 -24.44 27.32
N ASN A 4 9.92 -24.25 28.58
CA ASN A 4 8.53 -24.27 29.01
C ASN A 4 7.77 -23.19 28.22
N PHE A 5 7.01 -23.64 27.23
CA PHE A 5 6.13 -22.80 26.43
C PHE A 5 4.96 -22.38 27.33
N SER A 6 5.09 -21.24 27.99
CA SER A 6 4.02 -20.66 28.80
C SER A 6 3.06 -19.91 27.87
N LEU A 7 1.76 -20.14 28.00
CA LEU A 7 0.71 -19.38 27.30
C LEU A 7 0.91 -17.86 27.47
N ARG A 8 1.41 -17.44 28.64
CA ARG A 8 1.71 -16.04 28.93
C ARG A 8 2.83 -15.48 28.05
N SER A 9 3.83 -16.29 27.67
CA SER A 9 4.93 -15.86 26.79
C SER A 9 4.50 -15.78 25.32
N LEU A 10 3.43 -16.46 24.91
CA LEU A 10 2.80 -16.35 23.60
C LEU A 10 1.96 -15.07 23.51
N LEU A 11 1.15 -14.77 24.52
CA LEU A 11 0.26 -13.62 24.55
C LEU A 11 1.00 -12.26 24.59
N VAL A 12 2.25 -12.24 25.05
CA VAL A 12 3.09 -11.04 25.09
C VAL A 12 3.80 -10.75 23.76
N ARG A 13 3.72 -11.66 22.78
CA ARG A 13 4.31 -11.44 21.47
C ARG A 13 3.47 -10.45 20.66
N PRO A 14 4.09 -9.39 20.08
CA PRO A 14 3.36 -8.38 19.30
C PRO A 14 2.59 -8.98 18.12
N GLU A 15 3.11 -10.05 17.52
CA GLU A 15 2.45 -10.75 16.41
C GLU A 15 1.13 -11.39 16.84
N VAL A 16 1.11 -11.98 18.04
CA VAL A 16 -0.11 -12.62 18.60
C VAL A 16 -1.13 -11.55 18.99
N ALA A 17 -0.69 -10.44 19.58
CA ALA A 17 -1.58 -9.33 19.91
C ALA A 17 -2.25 -8.75 18.65
N THR A 18 -1.48 -8.55 17.57
CA THR A 18 -1.99 -8.07 16.28
C THR A 18 -3.00 -9.06 15.68
N PHE A 19 -2.70 -10.36 15.74
CA PHE A 19 -3.59 -11.40 15.23
C PHE A 19 -4.89 -11.49 16.03
N LEU A 20 -4.81 -11.40 17.37
CA LEU A 20 -6.00 -11.39 18.23
C LEU A 20 -6.86 -10.15 17.99
N MET A 21 -6.24 -8.98 17.79
CA MET A 21 -6.95 -7.75 17.44
C MET A 21 -7.66 -7.90 16.08
N PHE A 22 -7.00 -8.47 15.09
CA PHE A 22 -7.61 -8.76 13.80
C PHE A 22 -8.83 -9.67 13.94
N LEU A 23 -8.71 -10.78 14.71
CA LEU A 23 -9.83 -11.68 14.96
C LEU A 23 -10.99 -10.99 15.70
N ALA A 24 -10.68 -10.17 16.70
CA ALA A 24 -11.69 -9.41 17.43
C ALA A 24 -12.46 -8.45 16.52
N ILE A 25 -11.77 -7.76 15.61
CA ILE A 25 -12.39 -6.87 14.60
C ILE A 25 -13.26 -7.68 13.64
N MET A 26 -12.78 -8.82 13.14
CA MET A 26 -13.53 -9.70 12.23
C MET A 26 -14.82 -10.22 12.89
N ILE A 27 -14.72 -10.66 14.14
CA ILE A 27 -15.89 -11.13 14.93
C ILE A 27 -16.84 -9.96 15.18
N GLY A 28 -16.33 -8.77 15.52
CA GLY A 28 -17.15 -7.58 15.73
C GLY A 28 -17.97 -7.22 14.49
N PHE A 29 -17.34 -7.21 13.32
CA PHE A 29 -18.05 -6.95 12.05
C PHE A 29 -19.06 -8.04 11.70
N TYR A 30 -18.72 -9.31 11.97
CA TYR A 30 -19.64 -10.42 11.75
C TYR A 30 -20.91 -10.32 12.61
N ILE A 31 -20.76 -9.92 13.88
CA ILE A 31 -21.90 -9.72 14.78
C ILE A 31 -22.71 -8.47 14.39
N ALA A 32 -22.04 -7.42 13.96
CA ALA A 32 -22.68 -6.15 13.62
C ALA A 32 -23.43 -6.17 12.28
N ASN A 33 -23.05 -7.07 11.35
CA ASN A 33 -23.62 -7.11 10.02
C ASN A 33 -23.73 -8.57 9.51
N GLU A 34 -24.96 -9.08 9.41
CA GLU A 34 -25.23 -10.43 8.91
C GLU A 34 -24.70 -10.68 7.47
N ARG A 35 -24.54 -9.62 6.68
CA ARG A 35 -24.04 -9.70 5.31
C ARG A 35 -22.50 -9.69 5.22
N PHE A 36 -21.82 -9.58 6.35
CA PHE A 36 -20.34 -9.47 6.37
C PHE A 36 -19.66 -10.67 5.70
N LEU A 37 -20.13 -11.90 5.96
CA LEU A 37 -19.63 -13.13 5.35
C LEU A 37 -20.50 -13.62 4.17
N ASP A 38 -21.40 -12.79 3.63
CA ASP A 38 -22.16 -13.16 2.44
C ASP A 38 -21.23 -13.38 1.23
N ALA A 39 -21.59 -14.34 0.39
CA ALA A 39 -20.81 -14.72 -0.80
C ALA A 39 -20.53 -13.51 -1.73
N ARG A 40 -21.47 -12.56 -1.80
CA ARG A 40 -21.29 -11.33 -2.58
C ARG A 40 -20.19 -10.46 -1.99
N ASN A 41 -20.20 -10.25 -0.68
CA ASN A 41 -19.19 -9.43 0.00
C ASN A 41 -17.81 -10.08 -0.08
N ILE A 42 -17.72 -11.39 0.17
CA ILE A 42 -16.48 -12.16 0.04
C ILE A 42 -15.90 -12.03 -1.37
N ARG A 43 -16.74 -12.13 -2.41
CA ARG A 43 -16.29 -12.00 -3.80
C ARG A 43 -15.71 -10.61 -4.09
N ILE A 44 -16.34 -9.55 -3.57
CA ILE A 44 -15.85 -8.18 -3.71
C ILE A 44 -14.48 -8.04 -3.00
N VAL A 45 -14.39 -8.49 -1.76
CA VAL A 45 -13.15 -8.43 -0.98
C VAL A 45 -12.03 -9.21 -1.69
N MET A 46 -12.30 -10.42 -2.16
CA MET A 46 -11.31 -11.23 -2.89
C MET A 46 -10.89 -10.58 -4.22
N GLY A 47 -11.75 -9.77 -4.83
CA GLY A 47 -11.42 -9.04 -6.05
C GLY A 47 -10.43 -7.91 -5.84
N ILE A 48 -10.55 -7.17 -4.73
CA ILE A 48 -9.69 -6.01 -4.43
C ILE A 48 -8.45 -6.37 -3.58
N THR A 49 -8.52 -7.45 -2.81
CA THR A 49 -7.43 -7.85 -1.90
C THR A 49 -6.07 -8.05 -2.59
N PRO A 50 -5.97 -8.66 -3.79
CA PRO A 50 -4.67 -8.85 -4.46
C PRO A 50 -3.91 -7.55 -4.68
N GLU A 51 -4.59 -6.46 -5.02
CA GLU A 51 -3.96 -5.15 -5.24
C GLU A 51 -3.29 -4.65 -3.96
N TYR A 52 -4.00 -4.72 -2.84
CA TYR A 52 -3.46 -4.32 -1.53
C TYR A 52 -2.34 -5.25 -1.03
N ILE A 53 -2.41 -6.55 -1.33
CA ILE A 53 -1.34 -7.50 -0.94
C ILE A 53 -0.03 -7.16 -1.67
N ILE A 54 -0.07 -6.85 -2.96
CA ILE A 54 1.12 -6.49 -3.74
C ILE A 54 1.78 -5.26 -3.12
N VAL A 55 0.99 -4.23 -2.82
CA VAL A 55 1.48 -3.00 -2.18
C VAL A 55 2.03 -3.29 -0.78
N ALA A 56 1.30 -4.08 0.02
CA ALA A 56 1.70 -4.43 1.38
C ALA A 56 3.02 -5.21 1.44
N ILE A 57 3.29 -6.09 0.48
CA ILE A 57 4.58 -6.80 0.37
C ILE A 57 5.71 -5.80 0.13
N GLY A 58 5.53 -4.84 -0.78
CA GLY A 58 6.52 -3.79 -1.02
C GLY A 58 6.81 -2.95 0.23
N ILE A 59 5.76 -2.51 0.92
CA ILE A 59 5.87 -1.76 2.17
C ILE A 59 6.57 -2.60 3.25
N ALA A 60 6.22 -3.87 3.39
CA ALA A 60 6.82 -4.76 4.38
C ALA A 60 8.34 -4.92 4.18
N ILE A 61 8.79 -5.09 2.94
CA ILE A 61 10.22 -5.16 2.61
C ILE A 61 10.93 -3.86 3.01
N LEU A 62 10.31 -2.71 2.72
CA LEU A 62 10.87 -1.41 3.08
C LEU A 62 10.94 -1.22 4.60
N MET A 63 9.89 -1.59 5.33
CA MET A 63 9.86 -1.52 6.80
C MET A 63 10.88 -2.45 7.47
N ILE A 64 11.18 -3.62 6.88
CA ILE A 64 12.24 -4.52 7.36
C ILE A 64 13.62 -3.84 7.26
N SER A 65 13.85 -2.99 6.25
CA SER A 65 15.09 -2.21 6.14
C SER A 65 15.13 -0.97 7.06
N GLY A 66 14.07 -0.72 7.83
CA GLY A 66 14.00 0.40 8.77
C GLY A 66 13.51 1.71 8.15
N GLU A 67 13.05 1.67 6.91
CA GLU A 67 12.61 2.84 6.15
C GLU A 67 11.09 2.89 6.03
N PHE A 68 10.56 4.10 5.82
CA PHE A 68 9.12 4.35 5.63
C PHE A 68 8.88 5.12 4.34
N ASP A 69 7.90 4.69 3.55
CA ASP A 69 7.46 5.42 2.35
C ASP A 69 6.00 5.88 2.51
N LEU A 70 5.81 7.18 2.69
CA LEU A 70 4.49 7.79 2.74
C LEU A 70 3.92 8.06 1.34
N SER A 71 4.74 8.00 0.29
CA SER A 71 4.31 8.29 -1.07
C SER A 71 3.51 7.16 -1.70
N VAL A 72 3.53 5.96 -1.11
CA VAL A 72 2.86 4.77 -1.66
C VAL A 72 1.39 5.04 -2.00
N GLY A 73 0.63 5.67 -1.08
CA GLY A 73 -0.79 5.98 -1.31
C GLY A 73 -1.00 6.96 -2.46
N SER A 74 -0.17 7.99 -2.57
CA SER A 74 -0.26 9.00 -3.62
C SER A 74 0.18 8.45 -4.99
N VAL A 75 1.21 7.61 -5.02
CA VAL A 75 1.66 6.91 -6.24
C VAL A 75 0.61 5.90 -6.70
N PHE A 76 -0.02 5.19 -5.76
CA PHE A 76 -1.12 4.25 -6.03
C PHE A 76 -2.35 4.93 -6.64
N ALA A 77 -2.59 6.20 -6.34
CA ALA A 77 -3.63 7.00 -6.99
C ALA A 77 -3.17 7.60 -8.32
N LEU A 78 -1.96 8.16 -8.37
CA LEU A 78 -1.42 8.88 -9.53
C LEU A 78 -1.23 7.96 -10.74
N VAL A 79 -0.64 6.78 -10.55
CA VAL A 79 -0.27 5.89 -11.66
C VAL A 79 -1.49 5.40 -12.45
N PRO A 80 -2.55 4.85 -11.85
CA PRO A 80 -3.74 4.45 -12.60
C PRO A 80 -4.43 5.64 -13.29
N MET A 81 -4.50 6.80 -12.64
CA MET A 81 -5.09 7.99 -13.24
C MET A 81 -4.33 8.44 -14.49
N THR A 82 -3.00 8.42 -14.44
CA THR A 82 -2.15 8.74 -15.59
C THR A 82 -2.32 7.72 -16.72
N ILE A 83 -2.43 6.42 -16.40
CA ILE A 83 -2.71 5.36 -17.39
C ILE A 83 -4.04 5.62 -18.10
N VAL A 84 -5.10 5.89 -17.34
CA VAL A 84 -6.43 6.19 -17.90
C VAL A 84 -6.36 7.40 -18.84
N GLN A 85 -5.69 8.47 -18.42
CA GLN A 85 -5.50 9.68 -19.23
C GLN A 85 -4.77 9.36 -20.56
N MET A 86 -3.69 8.59 -20.51
CA MET A 86 -2.95 8.17 -21.71
C MET A 86 -3.83 7.36 -22.67
N VAL A 87 -4.65 6.45 -22.14
CA VAL A 87 -5.59 5.65 -22.95
C VAL A 87 -6.65 6.55 -23.59
N HIS A 88 -7.18 7.55 -22.88
CA HIS A 88 -8.10 8.53 -23.44
C HIS A 88 -7.49 9.37 -24.55
N GLN A 89 -6.18 9.62 -24.50
CA GLN A 89 -5.43 10.30 -25.56
C GLN A 89 -5.08 9.39 -26.76
N GLY A 90 -5.56 8.14 -26.77
CA GLY A 90 -5.36 7.20 -27.87
C GLY A 90 -4.11 6.33 -27.76
N ILE A 91 -3.38 6.37 -26.63
CA ILE A 91 -2.24 5.48 -26.39
C ILE A 91 -2.77 4.05 -26.16
N PRO A 92 -2.19 3.01 -26.81
CA PRO A 92 -2.60 1.64 -26.58
C PRO A 92 -2.51 1.24 -25.10
N PRO A 93 -3.53 0.57 -24.52
CA PRO A 93 -3.59 0.28 -23.09
C PRO A 93 -2.35 -0.44 -22.53
N TRP A 94 -1.82 -1.41 -23.26
CA TRP A 94 -0.62 -2.15 -22.84
C TRP A 94 0.62 -1.24 -22.73
N PHE A 95 0.74 -0.23 -23.61
CA PHE A 95 1.84 0.72 -23.59
C PHE A 95 1.64 1.78 -22.48
N ALA A 96 0.40 2.22 -22.26
CA ALA A 96 0.05 3.10 -21.13
C ALA A 96 0.35 2.43 -19.78
N ILE A 97 0.05 1.14 -19.62
CA ILE A 97 0.40 0.36 -18.41
C ILE A 97 1.93 0.31 -18.24
N PHE A 98 2.67 0.03 -19.29
CA PHE A 98 4.13 0.02 -19.23
C PHE A 98 4.70 1.38 -18.79
N LEU A 99 4.21 2.47 -19.35
CA LEU A 99 4.62 3.84 -18.96
C LEU A 99 4.23 4.15 -17.50
N GLY A 100 3.04 3.75 -17.08
CA GLY A 100 2.60 3.91 -15.68
C GLY A 100 3.51 3.18 -14.69
N LEU A 101 3.91 1.94 -15.01
CA LEU A 101 4.88 1.21 -14.19
C LEU A 101 6.24 1.93 -14.14
N MET A 102 6.70 2.49 -15.25
CA MET A 102 7.93 3.28 -15.29
C MET A 102 7.84 4.52 -14.41
N ILE A 103 6.71 5.21 -14.39
CA ILE A 103 6.48 6.34 -13.47
C ILE A 103 6.63 5.90 -12.01
N GLY A 104 6.00 4.81 -11.62
CA GLY A 104 6.12 4.26 -10.26
C GLY A 104 7.57 3.93 -9.88
N ILE A 105 8.30 3.28 -10.78
CA ILE A 105 9.72 2.94 -10.59
C ILE A 105 10.57 4.20 -10.44
N ILE A 106 10.35 5.21 -11.27
CA ILE A 106 11.10 6.47 -11.24
C ILE A 106 10.86 7.20 -9.91
N VAL A 107 9.62 7.28 -9.47
CA VAL A 107 9.29 7.92 -8.17
C VAL A 107 9.97 7.19 -7.02
N GLY A 108 9.88 5.86 -6.97
CA GLY A 108 10.54 5.05 -5.96
C GLY A 108 12.08 5.20 -6.00
N PHE A 109 12.66 5.22 -7.19
CA PHE A 109 14.10 5.43 -7.37
C PHE A 109 14.53 6.82 -6.88
N VAL A 110 13.80 7.88 -7.20
CA VAL A 110 14.10 9.25 -6.76
C VAL A 110 14.01 9.35 -5.24
N ASN A 111 12.97 8.80 -4.61
CA ASN A 111 12.83 8.78 -3.15
C ASN A 111 13.99 8.05 -2.49
N GLY A 112 14.32 6.85 -2.97
CA GLY A 112 15.44 6.06 -2.46
C GLY A 112 16.79 6.74 -2.67
N PHE A 113 17.01 7.35 -3.83
CA PHE A 113 18.24 8.09 -4.13
C PHE A 113 18.42 9.31 -3.19
N ILE A 114 17.36 10.08 -2.96
CA ILE A 114 17.39 11.22 -2.03
C ILE A 114 17.72 10.75 -0.62
N THR A 115 17.03 9.72 -0.14
CA THR A 115 17.25 9.14 1.19
C THR A 115 18.69 8.68 1.37
N LEU A 116 19.19 7.86 0.46
CA LEU A 116 20.52 7.25 0.58
C LEU A 116 21.67 8.22 0.29
N ARG A 117 21.50 9.13 -0.68
CA ARG A 117 22.59 10.03 -1.11
C ARG A 117 22.77 11.20 -0.17
N PHE A 118 21.67 11.73 0.38
CA PHE A 118 21.72 12.91 1.26
C PHE A 118 21.57 12.57 2.75
N GLY A 119 21.32 11.30 3.09
CA GLY A 119 21.10 10.88 4.48
C GLY A 119 19.84 11.49 5.10
N ILE A 120 18.88 11.89 4.27
CA ILE A 120 17.60 12.43 4.72
C ILE A 120 16.69 11.27 5.12
N PRO A 121 16.04 11.28 6.28
CA PRO A 121 15.06 10.25 6.62
C PRO A 121 14.03 10.04 5.52
N SER A 122 13.78 8.79 5.14
CA SER A 122 12.84 8.41 4.05
C SER A 122 11.46 9.04 4.22
N PHE A 123 10.98 9.13 5.45
CA PHE A 123 9.76 9.86 5.81
C PHE A 123 9.72 11.30 5.27
N ILE A 124 10.82 12.07 5.38
CA ILE A 124 10.88 13.46 4.90
C ILE A 124 10.95 13.50 3.38
N ALA A 125 11.76 12.63 2.77
CA ALA A 125 11.89 12.55 1.31
C ALA A 125 10.54 12.21 0.66
N THR A 126 9.83 11.23 1.19
CA THR A 126 8.54 10.77 0.66
C THR A 126 7.39 11.74 0.91
N LEU A 127 7.44 12.53 2.00
CA LEU A 127 6.51 13.66 2.19
C LEU A 127 6.60 14.70 1.07
N GLY A 128 7.79 15.00 0.57
CA GLY A 128 7.99 15.87 -0.59
C GLY A 128 7.27 15.33 -1.82
N THR A 129 7.37 14.03 -2.08
CA THR A 129 6.68 13.35 -3.18
C THR A 129 5.17 13.40 -3.01
N VAL A 130 4.64 13.16 -1.80
CA VAL A 130 3.20 13.28 -1.51
C VAL A 130 2.70 14.68 -1.85
N SER A 131 3.41 15.72 -1.39
CA SER A 131 3.02 17.11 -1.64
C SER A 131 2.99 17.42 -3.14
N TYR A 132 3.98 16.96 -3.91
CA TYR A 132 4.04 17.15 -5.34
C TYR A 132 2.90 16.42 -6.08
N THR A 133 2.64 15.16 -5.74
CA THR A 133 1.57 14.38 -6.38
C THR A 133 0.19 14.93 -6.07
N HIS A 134 -0.05 15.42 -4.84
CA HIS A 134 -1.31 16.09 -4.49
C HIS A 134 -1.56 17.39 -5.27
N LEU A 135 -0.51 18.12 -5.63
CA LEU A 135 -0.62 19.33 -6.46
C LEU A 135 -0.89 19.00 -7.94
N THR A 136 -0.44 17.84 -8.42
CA THR A 136 -0.60 17.44 -9.83
C THR A 136 -1.89 16.70 -10.11
N LEU A 137 -2.46 15.98 -9.12
CA LEU A 137 -3.72 15.23 -9.28
C LEU A 137 -4.92 16.10 -9.73
N PRO A 138 -5.18 17.31 -9.17
CA PRO A 138 -6.28 18.14 -9.63
C PRO A 138 -6.14 18.60 -11.08
N THR A 139 -4.91 18.91 -11.51
CA THR A 139 -4.66 19.40 -12.88
C THR A 139 -4.82 18.32 -13.94
N ILE A 140 -4.67 17.05 -13.58
CA ILE A 140 -4.88 15.90 -14.48
C ILE A 140 -6.37 15.58 -14.62
N GLY A 141 -7.19 15.89 -13.61
CA GLY A 141 -8.62 15.61 -13.60
C GLY A 141 -9.52 16.67 -14.24
N GLU A 142 -8.97 17.81 -14.62
CA GLU A 142 -9.72 18.94 -15.21
C GLU A 142 -9.67 19.00 -16.77
N VAL A 143 -9.24 17.93 -17.43
CA VAL A 143 -9.14 17.87 -18.90
C VAL A 143 -10.25 17.03 -19.51
#